data_19b92b1d32895ef04d4fca9580be6aff
#
_entry.id   19b92b1d32895ef04d4fca9580be6aff
#
_cell.length_a   1.000
_cell.length_b   1.000
_cell.length_c   1.000
_cell.angle_alpha   90.00
_cell.angle_beta   90.00
_cell.angle_gamma   90.00
#
_symmetry.space_group_name_H-M   'P 1'
#
loop_
_entity.id
_entity.type
_entity.pdbx_description
1 polymer ?
#
loop_
_entity_poly.entity_id
_entity_poly.type
_entity_poly.pdbx_seq_one_letter_code
_entity_poly.pdbx_strand_id
1 'polypeptide(L)'
;AAISLPLGYTTGKEYAELEWPIDILIALVWISYAIVFFGTIGTRKVKHIYVANWFFCAFILAVALLHIVNSAEMPVGFMKSYSAYAGVQDAMVQWWYGHNAVGFFLTAGFLGIMYYFVPKQAERPVYSYSLSIVHFWALIFTYMWAGPHHLHYTALPDWAQTLGMTFSIMLWMPSWGGMINGIMTLSGAWNKLRDDP
;
A
#
# COMPACT_ATOMS: atom_id res chain seq x y z
N ALA A 1 -3.63 13.90 15.92
CA ALA A 1 -3.72 12.53 16.50
C ALA A 1 -3.19 12.49 17.93
N ALA A 2 -1.92 12.88 18.20
CA ALA A 2 -1.29 12.78 19.52
C ALA A 2 -2.00 13.56 20.65
N ILE A 3 -2.77 14.58 20.30
CA ILE A 3 -3.56 15.38 21.26
C ILE A 3 -5.01 14.94 21.23
N SER A 4 -5.61 14.78 20.05
CA SER A 4 -7.05 14.51 19.89
C SER A 4 -7.46 13.16 20.46
N LEU A 5 -6.70 12.10 20.18
CA LEU A 5 -7.03 10.75 20.66
C LEU A 5 -7.04 10.64 22.20
N PRO A 6 -6.01 11.10 22.93
CA PRO A 6 -6.06 11.09 24.40
C PRO A 6 -7.17 11.94 25.01
N LEU A 7 -7.66 12.97 24.30
CA LEU A 7 -8.78 13.79 24.73
C LEU A 7 -10.15 13.20 24.36
N GLY A 8 -10.20 12.03 23.73
CA GLY A 8 -11.44 11.36 23.34
C GLY A 8 -12.07 11.89 22.04
N TYR A 9 -11.38 12.74 21.29
CA TYR A 9 -11.82 13.15 19.96
C TYR A 9 -11.45 12.07 18.94
N THR A 10 -12.34 11.10 18.80
CA THR A 10 -12.13 9.93 17.97
C THR A 10 -13.46 9.37 17.47
N THR A 11 -13.44 8.70 16.32
CA THR A 11 -14.55 7.88 15.84
C THR A 11 -14.36 6.43 16.33
N GLY A 12 -15.42 5.60 16.22
CA GLY A 12 -15.34 4.16 16.54
C GLY A 12 -14.92 3.29 15.37
N LYS A 13 -14.54 3.86 14.22
CA LYS A 13 -14.16 3.12 13.03
C LYS A 13 -12.68 2.78 13.06
N GLU A 14 -12.35 1.50 13.06
CA GLU A 14 -10.97 1.02 12.99
C GLU A 14 -10.26 1.52 11.72
N TYR A 15 -9.02 1.97 11.85
CA TYR A 15 -8.22 2.62 10.81
C TYR A 15 -8.78 3.96 10.27
N ALA A 16 -9.80 4.52 10.89
CA ALA A 16 -10.32 5.86 10.63
C ALA A 16 -10.80 6.50 11.95
N GLU A 17 -10.00 6.35 12.99
CA GLU A 17 -10.30 6.87 14.33
C GLU A 17 -10.20 8.39 14.43
N LEU A 18 -9.55 9.04 13.48
CA LEU A 18 -9.34 10.47 13.49
C LEU A 18 -10.61 11.20 13.03
N GLU A 19 -10.79 12.39 13.54
CA GLU A 19 -11.92 13.24 13.16
C GLU A 19 -11.59 14.08 11.92
N TRP A 20 -12.59 14.46 11.16
CA TRP A 20 -12.52 15.07 9.83
C TRP A 20 -11.48 16.19 9.64
N PRO A 21 -11.18 17.10 10.60
CA PRO A 21 -10.15 18.11 10.35
C PRO A 21 -8.75 17.51 10.24
N ILE A 22 -8.48 16.42 10.97
CA ILE A 22 -7.18 15.74 10.97
C ILE A 22 -7.06 14.90 9.70
N ASP A 23 -8.14 14.26 9.26
CA ASP A 23 -8.14 13.48 8.00
C ASP A 23 -7.89 14.36 6.78
N ILE A 24 -8.43 15.59 6.77
CA ILE A 24 -8.11 16.59 5.75
C ILE A 24 -6.60 16.93 5.77
N LEU A 25 -6.02 17.13 6.94
CA LEU A 25 -4.58 17.39 7.05
C LEU A 25 -3.72 16.22 6.53
N ILE A 26 -4.12 14.98 6.80
CA ILE A 26 -3.44 13.79 6.28
C ILE A 26 -3.59 13.72 4.75
N ALA A 27 -4.77 14.00 4.22
CA ALA A 27 -4.98 14.07 2.76
C ALA A 27 -4.05 15.11 2.11
N LEU A 28 -3.89 16.28 2.72
CA LEU A 28 -2.95 17.31 2.25
C LEU A 28 -1.50 16.86 2.30
N VAL A 29 -1.10 16.08 3.30
CA VAL A 29 0.24 15.47 3.36
C VAL A 29 0.47 14.55 2.14
N TRP A 30 -0.49 13.66 1.85
CA TRP A 30 -0.39 12.76 0.69
C TRP A 30 -0.34 13.49 -0.64
N ILE A 31 -1.16 14.54 -0.81
CA ILE A 31 -1.16 15.39 -2.01
C ILE A 31 0.20 16.09 -2.15
N SER A 32 0.72 16.66 -1.08
CA SER A 32 2.02 17.35 -1.08
C SER A 32 3.15 16.38 -1.42
N TYR A 33 3.13 15.18 -0.85
CA TYR A 33 4.10 14.14 -1.16
C TYR A 33 4.01 13.70 -2.63
N ALA A 34 2.79 13.52 -3.16
CA ALA A 34 2.58 13.20 -4.56
C ALA A 34 3.15 14.28 -5.49
N ILE A 35 2.92 15.57 -5.19
CA ILE A 35 3.46 16.68 -5.98
C ILE A 35 4.99 16.64 -6.00
N VAL A 36 5.65 16.47 -4.86
CA VAL A 36 7.10 16.39 -4.76
C VAL A 36 7.64 15.18 -5.52
N PHE A 37 7.06 14.00 -5.30
CA PHE A 37 7.52 12.77 -5.92
C PHE A 37 7.34 12.78 -7.44
N PHE A 38 6.12 13.06 -7.92
CA PHE A 38 5.84 13.08 -9.36
C PHE A 38 6.51 14.27 -10.06
N GLY A 39 6.66 15.40 -9.39
CA GLY A 39 7.47 16.52 -9.87
C GLY A 39 8.94 16.11 -10.09
N THR A 40 9.52 15.37 -9.15
CA THR A 40 10.89 14.83 -9.27
C THR A 40 10.98 13.82 -10.43
N ILE A 41 10.01 12.92 -10.56
CA ILE A 41 9.95 11.99 -11.71
C ILE A 41 9.80 12.75 -13.03
N GLY A 42 8.96 13.80 -13.07
CA GLY A 42 8.73 14.62 -14.27
C GLY A 42 9.97 15.37 -14.75
N THR A 43 10.80 15.83 -13.82
CA THR A 43 12.04 16.59 -14.11
C THR A 43 13.29 15.70 -14.25
N ARG A 44 13.13 14.37 -14.22
CA ARG A 44 14.26 13.44 -14.34
C ARG A 44 15.03 13.61 -15.65
N LYS A 45 16.33 13.39 -15.59
CA LYS A 45 17.23 13.47 -16.77
C LYS A 45 17.32 12.16 -17.57
N VAL A 46 16.93 11.03 -16.96
CA VAL A 46 16.95 9.70 -17.60
C VAL A 46 15.60 9.38 -18.23
N LYS A 47 15.58 8.68 -19.36
CA LYS A 47 14.32 8.38 -20.08
C LYS A 47 13.47 7.31 -19.36
N HIS A 48 14.10 6.26 -18.88
CA HIS A 48 13.40 5.15 -18.22
C HIS A 48 13.15 5.43 -16.74
N ILE A 49 12.16 4.77 -16.19
CA ILE A 49 11.85 4.77 -14.75
C ILE A 49 12.13 3.36 -14.23
N TYR A 50 13.02 3.28 -13.23
CA TYR A 50 13.41 2.00 -12.63
C TYR A 50 12.26 1.40 -11.80
N VAL A 51 12.21 0.07 -11.70
CA VAL A 51 11.13 -0.67 -11.05
C VAL A 51 10.86 -0.24 -9.60
N ALA A 52 11.87 0.14 -8.85
CA ALA A 52 11.70 0.69 -7.50
C ALA A 52 10.74 1.89 -7.50
N ASN A 53 10.88 2.78 -8.47
CA ASN A 53 10.00 3.95 -8.59
C ASN A 53 8.56 3.58 -8.99
N TRP A 54 8.34 2.48 -9.69
CA TRP A 54 6.98 2.00 -9.97
C TRP A 54 6.25 1.62 -8.68
N PHE A 55 6.94 0.91 -7.79
CA PHE A 55 6.38 0.57 -6.48
C PHE A 55 6.06 1.81 -5.66
N PHE A 56 6.95 2.82 -5.65
CA PHE A 56 6.66 4.10 -4.97
C PHE A 56 5.53 4.89 -5.63
N CYS A 57 5.41 4.88 -6.96
CA CYS A 57 4.26 5.48 -7.65
C CYS A 57 2.95 4.82 -7.20
N ALA A 58 2.89 3.49 -7.22
CA ALA A 58 1.72 2.74 -6.78
C ALA A 58 1.38 3.00 -5.30
N PHE A 59 2.40 3.00 -4.43
CA PHE A 59 2.29 3.32 -3.02
C PHE A 59 1.63 4.69 -2.79
N ILE A 60 2.16 5.76 -3.38
CA ILE A 60 1.69 7.11 -3.13
C ILE A 60 0.24 7.29 -3.61
N LEU A 61 -0.07 6.84 -4.83
CA LEU A 61 -1.41 6.97 -5.41
C LEU A 61 -2.44 6.14 -4.65
N ALA A 62 -2.10 4.89 -4.35
CA ALA A 62 -3.03 3.99 -3.67
C ALA A 62 -3.34 4.48 -2.25
N VAL A 63 -2.32 4.82 -1.46
CA VAL A 63 -2.56 5.21 -0.06
C VAL A 63 -3.30 6.54 0.04
N ALA A 64 -3.02 7.50 -0.85
CA ALA A 64 -3.79 8.74 -0.91
C ALA A 64 -5.28 8.47 -1.17
N LEU A 65 -5.59 7.64 -2.18
CA LEU A 65 -6.96 7.27 -2.50
C LEU A 65 -7.63 6.48 -1.36
N LEU A 66 -6.93 5.50 -0.81
CA LEU A 66 -7.42 4.67 0.28
C LEU A 66 -7.79 5.51 1.50
N HIS A 67 -6.94 6.46 1.89
CA HIS A 67 -7.21 7.36 3.01
C HIS A 67 -8.47 8.19 2.75
N ILE A 68 -8.57 8.85 1.59
CA ILE A 68 -9.72 9.69 1.26
C ILE A 68 -11.04 8.90 1.30
N VAL A 69 -11.04 7.68 0.75
CA VAL A 69 -12.25 6.85 0.71
C VAL A 69 -12.60 6.29 2.08
N ASN A 70 -11.63 5.76 2.83
CA ASN A 70 -11.89 5.16 4.14
C ASN A 70 -12.29 6.19 5.19
N SER A 71 -11.67 7.38 5.15
CA SER A 71 -11.96 8.49 6.06
C SER A 71 -13.10 9.40 5.56
N ALA A 72 -13.91 8.94 4.60
CA ALA A 72 -15.09 9.67 4.17
C ALA A 72 -16.13 9.68 5.30
N GLU A 73 -16.43 10.88 5.79
CA GLU A 73 -17.29 11.08 6.95
C GLU A 73 -18.16 12.35 6.82
N MET A 74 -19.23 12.39 7.59
CA MET A 74 -20.17 13.52 7.64
C MET A 74 -19.92 14.32 8.92
N PRO A 75 -19.34 15.52 8.82
CA PRO A 75 -19.16 16.41 9.97
C PRO A 75 -20.48 16.84 10.59
N VAL A 76 -20.60 16.72 11.90
CA VAL A 76 -21.76 17.22 12.67
C VAL A 76 -21.36 18.29 13.68
N GLY A 77 -20.08 18.55 13.79
CA GLY A 77 -19.50 19.61 14.63
C GLY A 77 -17.99 19.64 14.50
N PHE A 78 -17.35 20.62 15.14
CA PHE A 78 -15.90 20.66 15.19
C PHE A 78 -15.38 19.43 15.97
N MET A 79 -14.47 18.69 15.38
CA MET A 79 -13.92 17.44 15.95
C MET A 79 -14.99 16.40 16.30
N LYS A 80 -16.08 16.35 15.49
CA LYS A 80 -17.11 15.31 15.58
C LYS A 80 -17.72 15.02 14.22
N SER A 81 -17.68 13.74 13.83
CA SER A 81 -18.20 13.23 12.59
C SER A 81 -18.73 11.81 12.72
N TYR A 82 -19.39 11.32 11.68
CA TYR A 82 -19.85 9.94 11.54
C TYR A 82 -19.44 9.41 10.17
N SER A 83 -19.12 8.11 10.09
CA SER A 83 -18.77 7.47 8.82
C SER A 83 -19.85 7.73 7.76
N ALA A 84 -19.41 7.95 6.52
CA ALA A 84 -20.30 8.03 5.36
C ALA A 84 -20.92 6.68 4.99
N TYR A 85 -20.40 5.60 5.53
CA TYR A 85 -20.83 4.22 5.28
C TYR A 85 -21.50 3.62 6.51
N ALA A 86 -22.33 2.58 6.30
CA ALA A 86 -23.07 1.93 7.38
C ALA A 86 -23.03 0.41 7.26
N GLY A 87 -23.14 -0.27 8.40
CA GLY A 87 -23.23 -1.72 8.49
C GLY A 87 -22.04 -2.45 7.88
N VAL A 88 -22.29 -3.54 7.19
CA VAL A 88 -21.24 -4.35 6.56
C VAL A 88 -20.49 -3.60 5.45
N GLN A 89 -21.12 -2.60 4.85
CA GLN A 89 -20.44 -1.76 3.85
C GLN A 89 -19.35 -0.89 4.49
N ASP A 90 -19.57 -0.40 5.70
CA ASP A 90 -18.54 0.31 6.46
C ASP A 90 -17.35 -0.62 6.76
N ALA A 91 -17.62 -1.85 7.18
CA ALA A 91 -16.60 -2.87 7.40
C ALA A 91 -15.86 -3.22 6.10
N MET A 92 -16.57 -3.29 4.97
CA MET A 92 -15.96 -3.56 3.67
C MET A 92 -15.01 -2.45 3.24
N VAL A 93 -15.40 -1.20 3.38
CA VAL A 93 -14.56 -0.04 3.06
C VAL A 93 -13.36 0.02 3.99
N GLN A 94 -13.58 -0.22 5.28
CA GLN A 94 -12.50 -0.26 6.27
C GLN A 94 -11.47 -1.35 5.95
N TRP A 95 -11.91 -2.55 5.55
CA TRP A 95 -10.97 -3.62 5.20
C TRP A 95 -10.42 -3.52 3.77
N TRP A 96 -11.12 -2.85 2.86
CA TRP A 96 -10.48 -2.42 1.62
C TRP A 96 -9.30 -1.48 1.90
N TYR A 97 -9.47 -0.52 2.83
CA TYR A 97 -8.37 0.31 3.31
C TYR A 97 -7.32 -0.53 4.05
N GLY A 98 -7.69 -1.25 5.10
CA GLY A 98 -6.75 -1.95 5.97
C GLY A 98 -5.87 -2.95 5.24
N HIS A 99 -6.46 -3.77 4.38
CA HIS A 99 -5.74 -4.72 3.54
C HIS A 99 -4.81 -4.00 2.54
N ASN A 100 -5.33 -3.01 1.84
CA ASN A 100 -4.55 -2.31 0.83
C ASN A 100 -3.51 -1.33 1.42
N ALA A 101 -3.72 -0.80 2.61
CA ALA A 101 -2.69 -0.04 3.32
C ALA A 101 -1.47 -0.92 3.60
N VAL A 102 -1.66 -2.15 4.07
CA VAL A 102 -0.56 -3.11 4.22
C VAL A 102 0.07 -3.44 2.86
N GLY A 103 -0.73 -3.63 1.81
CA GLY A 103 -0.25 -3.95 0.47
C GLY A 103 0.52 -2.83 -0.21
N PHE A 104 0.08 -1.60 -0.06
CA PHE A 104 0.70 -0.47 -0.78
C PHE A 104 1.65 0.35 0.11
N PHE A 105 1.29 0.66 1.34
CA PHE A 105 2.20 1.40 2.23
C PHE A 105 3.37 0.52 2.66
N LEU A 106 3.11 -0.66 3.20
CA LEU A 106 4.17 -1.55 3.68
C LEU A 106 4.77 -2.37 2.52
N THR A 107 4.00 -3.24 1.89
CA THR A 107 4.56 -4.18 0.90
C THR A 107 5.14 -3.47 -0.31
N ALA A 108 4.39 -2.61 -1.00
CA ALA A 108 4.92 -1.90 -2.17
C ALA A 108 6.03 -0.92 -1.78
N GLY A 109 5.91 -0.22 -0.65
CA GLY A 109 6.97 0.66 -0.13
C GLY A 109 8.28 -0.10 0.14
N PHE A 110 8.22 -1.22 0.85
CA PHE A 110 9.40 -2.05 1.14
C PHE A 110 9.96 -2.73 -0.11
N LEU A 111 9.12 -3.14 -1.05
CA LEU A 111 9.58 -3.66 -2.33
C LEU A 111 10.30 -2.58 -3.16
N GLY A 112 9.84 -1.35 -3.14
CA GLY A 112 10.56 -0.23 -3.73
C GLY A 112 11.96 -0.06 -3.13
N ILE A 113 12.07 -0.13 -1.81
CA ILE A 113 13.36 -0.11 -1.09
C ILE A 113 14.21 -1.33 -1.48
N MET A 114 13.63 -2.53 -1.48
CA MET A 114 14.31 -3.78 -1.85
C MET A 114 14.89 -3.72 -3.28
N TYR A 115 14.08 -3.32 -4.26
CA TYR A 115 14.52 -3.23 -5.65
C TYR A 115 15.60 -2.16 -5.88
N TYR A 116 15.75 -1.20 -4.99
CA TYR A 116 16.81 -0.21 -5.03
C TYR A 116 18.08 -0.71 -4.32
N PHE A 117 17.96 -1.06 -3.04
CA PHE A 117 19.13 -1.34 -2.20
C PHE A 117 19.74 -2.71 -2.43
N VAL A 118 18.95 -3.77 -2.66
CA VAL A 118 19.49 -5.12 -2.85
C VAL A 118 20.43 -5.21 -4.06
N PRO A 119 20.05 -4.74 -5.26
CA PRO A 119 20.99 -4.71 -6.38
C PRO A 119 22.20 -3.83 -6.14
N LYS A 120 22.01 -2.70 -5.44
CA LYS A 120 23.09 -1.74 -5.16
C LYS A 120 24.12 -2.32 -4.21
N GLN A 121 23.71 -2.93 -3.09
CA GLN A 121 24.62 -3.52 -2.12
C GLN A 121 25.27 -4.82 -2.63
N ALA A 122 24.52 -5.61 -3.42
CA ALA A 122 25.06 -6.77 -4.09
C ALA A 122 26.04 -6.41 -5.24
N GLU A 123 26.14 -5.14 -5.63
CA GLU A 123 26.94 -4.62 -6.77
C GLU A 123 26.62 -5.35 -8.09
N ARG A 124 25.34 -5.64 -8.35
CA ARG A 124 24.86 -6.32 -9.55
C ARG A 124 23.45 -5.90 -9.91
N PRO A 125 23.04 -6.05 -11.18
CA PRO A 125 21.66 -5.76 -11.57
C PRO A 125 20.69 -6.75 -10.92
N VAL A 126 19.41 -6.37 -10.86
CA VAL A 126 18.34 -7.30 -10.49
C VAL A 126 18.39 -8.54 -11.39
N TYR A 127 18.18 -9.72 -10.81
CA TYR A 127 18.30 -11.01 -11.51
C TYR A 127 17.49 -11.06 -12.81
N SER A 128 16.24 -10.66 -12.77
CA SER A 128 15.37 -10.64 -13.94
C SER A 128 14.51 -9.40 -13.98
N TYR A 129 14.75 -8.53 -14.95
CA TYR A 129 13.92 -7.35 -15.18
C TYR A 129 12.51 -7.73 -15.64
N SER A 130 12.37 -8.74 -16.49
CA SER A 130 11.06 -9.25 -16.92
C SER A 130 10.25 -9.79 -15.75
N LEU A 131 10.89 -10.50 -14.82
CA LEU A 131 10.24 -10.98 -13.60
C LEU A 131 9.81 -9.81 -12.70
N SER A 132 10.58 -8.71 -12.68
CA SER A 132 10.19 -7.49 -11.96
C SER A 132 8.90 -6.89 -12.52
N ILE A 133 8.71 -6.90 -13.83
CA ILE A 133 7.48 -6.42 -14.49
C ILE A 133 6.29 -7.30 -14.10
N VAL A 134 6.45 -8.62 -14.19
CA VAL A 134 5.41 -9.57 -13.81
C VAL A 134 5.06 -9.44 -12.33
N HIS A 135 6.09 -9.39 -11.47
CA HIS A 135 5.90 -9.20 -10.03
C HIS A 135 5.12 -7.92 -9.73
N PHE A 136 5.54 -6.79 -10.28
CA PHE A 136 4.88 -5.51 -10.03
C PHE A 136 3.40 -5.54 -10.43
N TRP A 137 3.10 -5.84 -11.68
CA TRP A 137 1.73 -5.77 -12.17
C TRP A 137 0.82 -6.84 -11.55
N ALA A 138 1.31 -8.05 -11.38
CA ALA A 138 0.54 -9.10 -10.71
C ALA A 138 0.24 -8.74 -9.25
N LEU A 139 1.24 -8.21 -8.51
CA LEU A 139 1.03 -7.80 -7.12
C LEU A 139 0.00 -6.68 -7.02
N ILE A 140 0.22 -5.57 -7.74
CA ILE A 140 -0.65 -4.40 -7.67
C ILE A 140 -2.09 -4.74 -8.04
N PHE A 141 -2.29 -5.52 -9.10
CA PHE A 141 -3.62 -5.90 -9.55
C PHE A 141 -4.31 -6.85 -8.56
N THR A 142 -3.65 -7.93 -8.13
CA THR A 142 -4.29 -8.92 -7.28
C THR A 142 -4.50 -8.43 -5.85
N TYR A 143 -3.58 -7.62 -5.32
CA TYR A 143 -3.68 -7.11 -3.96
C TYR A 143 -4.92 -6.25 -3.76
N MET A 144 -5.25 -5.42 -4.74
CA MET A 144 -6.38 -4.47 -4.67
C MET A 144 -7.71 -5.15 -4.34
N TRP A 145 -7.92 -6.38 -4.77
CA TRP A 145 -9.19 -7.11 -4.67
C TRP A 145 -9.26 -8.12 -3.53
N ALA A 146 -8.15 -8.39 -2.86
CA ALA A 146 -8.10 -9.41 -1.82
C ALA A 146 -8.69 -8.97 -0.48
N GLY A 147 -8.97 -7.68 -0.27
CA GLY A 147 -9.48 -7.11 1.00
C GLY A 147 -10.65 -7.84 1.65
N PRO A 148 -11.67 -8.29 0.89
CA PRO A 148 -12.81 -9.01 1.48
C PRO A 148 -12.46 -10.32 2.19
N HIS A 149 -11.25 -10.85 2.06
CA HIS A 149 -10.81 -12.02 2.82
C HIS A 149 -10.77 -11.79 4.35
N HIS A 150 -10.76 -10.55 4.79
CA HIS A 150 -10.89 -10.21 6.22
C HIS A 150 -12.32 -10.36 6.75
N LEU A 151 -13.30 -10.49 5.85
CA LEU A 151 -14.72 -10.50 6.18
C LEU A 151 -15.41 -11.83 5.83
N HIS A 152 -14.67 -12.94 5.83
CA HIS A 152 -15.25 -14.27 5.70
C HIS A 152 -16.21 -14.57 6.87
N TYR A 153 -17.30 -15.26 6.55
CA TYR A 153 -18.35 -15.63 7.49
C TYR A 153 -19.06 -14.43 8.16
N THR A 154 -19.03 -13.27 7.52
CA THR A 154 -19.78 -12.07 7.93
C THR A 154 -21.03 -11.89 7.08
N ALA A 155 -21.77 -10.80 7.30
CA ALA A 155 -22.91 -10.41 6.48
C ALA A 155 -22.52 -9.85 5.09
N LEU A 156 -21.23 -9.84 4.73
CA LEU A 156 -20.80 -9.46 3.39
C LEU A 156 -21.34 -10.46 2.36
N PRO A 157 -21.84 -10.03 1.17
CA PRO A 157 -22.33 -10.95 0.16
C PRO A 157 -21.29 -12.01 -0.23
N ASP A 158 -21.74 -13.24 -0.48
CA ASP A 158 -20.89 -14.39 -0.77
C ASP A 158 -19.95 -14.17 -1.97
N TRP A 159 -20.44 -13.49 -3.00
CA TRP A 159 -19.60 -13.16 -4.17
C TRP A 159 -18.37 -12.32 -3.80
N ALA A 160 -18.53 -11.37 -2.87
CA ALA A 160 -17.42 -10.51 -2.43
C ALA A 160 -16.43 -11.29 -1.57
N GLN A 161 -16.91 -12.17 -0.69
CA GLN A 161 -16.07 -13.07 0.11
C GLN A 161 -15.28 -14.03 -0.80
N THR A 162 -15.94 -14.61 -1.81
CA THR A 162 -15.31 -15.50 -2.79
C THR A 162 -14.27 -14.77 -3.63
N LEU A 163 -14.56 -13.54 -4.04
CA LEU A 163 -13.61 -12.68 -4.74
C LEU A 163 -12.34 -12.46 -3.89
N GLY A 164 -12.52 -12.05 -2.63
CA GLY A 164 -11.41 -11.83 -1.69
C GLY A 164 -10.54 -13.07 -1.51
N MET A 165 -11.15 -14.24 -1.34
CA MET A 165 -10.44 -15.51 -1.23
C MET A 165 -9.66 -15.83 -2.51
N THR A 166 -10.30 -15.73 -3.67
CA THR A 166 -9.68 -16.05 -4.97
C THR A 166 -8.43 -15.18 -5.20
N PHE A 167 -8.55 -13.88 -5.01
CA PHE A 167 -7.41 -12.97 -5.18
C PHE A 167 -6.32 -13.18 -4.13
N SER A 168 -6.68 -13.59 -2.91
CA SER A 168 -5.71 -13.96 -1.87
C SER A 168 -4.86 -15.15 -2.29
N ILE A 169 -5.45 -16.17 -2.89
CA ILE A 169 -4.72 -17.33 -3.42
C ILE A 169 -3.84 -16.88 -4.60
N MET A 170 -4.34 -16.03 -5.49
CA MET A 170 -3.58 -15.52 -6.63
C MET A 170 -2.36 -14.70 -6.21
N LEU A 171 -2.37 -14.06 -5.03
CA LEU A 171 -1.23 -13.33 -4.49
C LEU A 171 0.00 -14.21 -4.24
N TRP A 172 -0.14 -15.50 -4.17
CA TRP A 172 0.99 -16.40 -4.07
C TRP A 172 1.97 -16.25 -5.24
N MET A 173 1.46 -16.09 -6.44
CA MET A 173 2.26 -15.94 -7.66
C MET A 173 3.22 -14.73 -7.62
N PRO A 174 2.75 -13.48 -7.39
CA PRO A 174 3.66 -12.34 -7.28
C PRO A 174 4.59 -12.43 -6.08
N SER A 175 4.15 -12.99 -4.96
CA SER A 175 5.02 -13.19 -3.78
C SER A 175 6.22 -14.06 -4.11
N TRP A 176 6.03 -15.15 -4.83
CA TRP A 176 7.13 -16.00 -5.31
C TRP A 176 8.00 -15.27 -6.33
N GLY A 177 7.39 -14.51 -7.24
CA GLY A 177 8.13 -13.71 -8.22
C GLY A 177 9.09 -12.73 -7.56
N GLY A 178 8.64 -12.01 -6.54
CA GLY A 178 9.47 -11.10 -5.75
C GLY A 178 10.58 -11.81 -4.98
N MET A 179 10.23 -12.91 -4.30
CA MET A 179 11.17 -13.72 -3.53
C MET A 179 12.28 -14.29 -4.42
N ILE A 180 11.93 -14.93 -5.52
CA ILE A 180 12.90 -15.49 -6.47
C ILE A 180 13.81 -14.38 -7.00
N ASN A 181 13.26 -13.27 -7.42
CA ASN A 181 14.04 -12.17 -7.97
C ASN A 181 15.02 -11.59 -6.95
N GLY A 182 14.59 -11.41 -5.69
CA GLY A 182 15.43 -10.94 -4.59
C GLY A 182 16.56 -11.93 -4.26
N ILE A 183 16.23 -13.19 -3.98
CA ILE A 183 17.21 -14.24 -3.62
C ILE A 183 18.23 -14.47 -4.75
N MET A 184 17.77 -14.54 -5.98
CA MET A 184 18.67 -14.75 -7.12
C MET A 184 19.56 -13.53 -7.41
N THR A 185 19.11 -12.33 -7.07
CA THR A 185 19.96 -11.11 -7.10
C THR A 185 21.09 -11.23 -6.08
N LEU A 186 20.83 -11.79 -4.91
CA LEU A 186 21.85 -12.01 -3.86
C LEU A 186 22.76 -13.20 -4.13
N SER A 187 22.37 -14.13 -5.02
CA SER A 187 23.13 -15.35 -5.31
C SER A 187 24.53 -15.02 -5.84
N GLY A 188 25.55 -15.49 -5.13
CA GLY A 188 26.96 -15.23 -5.45
C GLY A 188 27.49 -13.85 -4.99
N ALA A 189 26.75 -13.11 -4.20
CA ALA A 189 27.18 -11.83 -3.62
C ALA A 189 27.51 -11.90 -2.11
N TRP A 190 27.69 -13.10 -1.58
CA TRP A 190 27.83 -13.32 -0.13
C TRP A 190 29.02 -12.61 0.51
N ASN A 191 30.14 -12.47 -0.21
CA ASN A 191 31.30 -11.70 0.25
C ASN A 191 30.96 -10.21 0.42
N LYS A 192 30.18 -9.64 -0.49
CA LYS A 192 29.74 -8.24 -0.40
C LYS A 192 28.79 -8.04 0.77
N LEU A 193 27.81 -8.95 0.92
CA LEU A 193 26.82 -8.88 1.99
C LEU A 193 27.43 -9.10 3.38
N ARG A 194 28.44 -9.95 3.49
CA ARG A 194 29.13 -10.19 4.76
C ARG A 194 29.89 -8.94 5.24
N ASP A 195 30.41 -8.16 4.32
CA ASP A 195 31.23 -6.99 4.61
C ASP A 195 30.38 -5.68 4.67
N ASP A 196 29.07 -5.78 4.43
CA ASP A 196 28.08 -4.68 4.55
C ASP A 196 27.64 -4.55 6.02
N PRO A 197 27.81 -3.39 6.67
CA PRO A 197 27.50 -3.19 8.10
C PRO A 197 26.03 -3.26 8.45
#